data_a5b413a5ce6aab193fa11d2ff811cf86
#
_entry.id   a5b413a5ce6aab193fa11d2ff811cf86
#
_cell.length_a   1.000
_cell.length_b   1.000
_cell.length_c   1.000
_cell.angle_alpha   90.00
_cell.angle_beta   90.00
_cell.angle_gamma   90.00
#
_symmetry.space_group_name_H-M   'P 1'
#
loop_
_entity.id
_entity.type
_entity.pdbx_description
1 polymer ?
#
loop_
_entity_poly.entity_id
_entity_poly.type
_entity_poly.pdbx_seq_one_letter_code
_entity_poly.pdbx_strand_id
1 'polypeptide(L)'
;HAEGQVTPPAIAAFSKAQEAFPEHPGAGYFLGMAFLRSGQPEDARRVWAELLERSPEDAPWRQDLEFRLAGLDQLIAQMDSMRRMMEAQDAAEQRAQVVEE
;
A
#
# COMPACT_ATOMS: atom_id res chain seq x y z
N HIS A 1 -10.20 11.86 -16.14
CA HIS A 1 -9.81 10.97 -15.86
C HIS A 1 -8.67 10.87 -15.11
N ALA A 2 -8.36 10.15 -14.42
CA ALA A 2 -7.34 9.93 -13.43
C ALA A 2 -6.05 9.54 -14.05
N GLU A 3 -5.48 10.48 -14.75
CA GLU A 3 -4.23 10.22 -15.40
C GLU A 3 -3.16 9.95 -14.38
N GLY A 4 -2.34 8.95 -14.62
CA GLY A 4 -1.30 8.56 -13.71
C GLY A 4 -1.76 7.70 -12.56
N GLN A 5 -3.05 7.48 -12.44
CA GLN A 5 -3.59 6.64 -11.39
C GLN A 5 -4.13 5.35 -11.99
N VAL A 6 -4.10 4.29 -11.21
CA VAL A 6 -4.66 3.02 -11.65
C VAL A 6 -6.15 3.02 -11.37
N THR A 7 -6.94 2.76 -12.40
CA THR A 7 -8.38 2.80 -12.27
C THR A 7 -8.89 1.54 -11.57
N PRO A 8 -10.09 1.60 -10.97
CA PRO A 8 -10.68 0.39 -10.38
C PRO A 8 -10.79 -0.80 -11.33
N PRO A 9 -11.13 -0.60 -12.63
CA PRO A 9 -11.11 -1.75 -13.54
C PRO A 9 -9.76 -2.43 -13.66
N ALA A 10 -8.65 -1.66 -13.60
CA ALA A 10 -7.33 -2.28 -13.64
C ALA A 10 -7.08 -3.12 -12.40
N ILE A 11 -7.47 -2.62 -11.24
CA ILE A 11 -7.32 -3.38 -10.01
C ILE A 11 -8.14 -4.65 -10.06
N ALA A 12 -9.37 -4.58 -10.56
CA ALA A 12 -10.22 -5.75 -10.70
C ALA A 12 -9.60 -6.77 -11.64
N ALA A 13 -9.01 -6.30 -12.75
CA ALA A 13 -8.40 -7.20 -13.71
C ALA A 13 -7.20 -7.92 -13.09
N PHE A 14 -6.35 -7.22 -12.35
CA PHE A 14 -5.20 -7.85 -11.71
C PHE A 14 -5.66 -8.80 -10.61
N SER A 15 -6.72 -8.48 -9.90
CA SER A 15 -7.26 -9.37 -8.88
C SER A 15 -7.76 -10.67 -9.49
N LYS A 16 -8.47 -10.58 -10.62
CA LYS A 16 -8.95 -11.77 -11.30
C LYS A 16 -7.79 -12.61 -11.81
N ALA A 17 -6.77 -11.96 -12.35
CA ALA A 17 -5.61 -12.69 -12.84
C ALA A 17 -4.91 -13.43 -11.70
N GLN A 18 -4.82 -12.80 -10.54
CA GLN A 18 -4.20 -13.44 -9.40
C GLN A 18 -4.99 -14.63 -8.93
N GLU A 19 -6.32 -14.53 -8.92
CA GLU A 19 -7.17 -15.65 -8.54
C GLU A 19 -7.04 -16.82 -9.51
N ALA A 20 -6.95 -16.51 -10.80
CA ALA A 20 -6.86 -17.54 -11.82
C ALA A 20 -5.49 -18.24 -11.80
N PHE A 21 -4.45 -17.49 -11.52
CA PHE A 21 -3.10 -18.03 -11.53
C PHE A 21 -2.36 -17.64 -10.26
N PRO A 22 -2.75 -18.21 -9.12
CA PRO A 22 -2.17 -17.77 -7.84
C PRO A 22 -0.67 -18.05 -7.72
N GLU A 23 -0.15 -19.00 -8.51
CA GLU A 23 1.26 -19.30 -8.46
C GLU A 23 2.10 -18.36 -9.32
N HIS A 24 1.46 -17.58 -10.17
CA HIS A 24 2.17 -16.66 -11.04
C HIS A 24 2.40 -15.34 -10.31
N PRO A 25 3.66 -14.96 -10.09
CA PRO A 25 3.94 -13.77 -9.27
C PRO A 25 3.58 -12.46 -9.94
N GLY A 26 3.49 -12.45 -11.28
CA GLY A 26 3.31 -11.21 -12.00
C GLY A 26 2.03 -10.48 -11.65
N ALA A 27 0.90 -11.21 -11.63
CA ALA A 27 -0.38 -10.56 -11.36
C ALA A 27 -0.41 -9.97 -9.96
N GLY A 28 0.10 -10.70 -8.96
CA GLY A 28 0.13 -10.19 -7.60
C GLY A 28 1.05 -8.99 -7.47
N TYR A 29 2.19 -9.05 -8.14
CA TYR A 29 3.12 -7.94 -8.11
C TYR A 29 2.50 -6.68 -8.69
N PHE A 30 1.88 -6.80 -9.86
CA PHE A 30 1.25 -5.64 -10.50
C PHE A 30 0.03 -5.16 -9.74
N LEU A 31 -0.69 -6.06 -9.09
CA LEU A 31 -1.81 -5.65 -8.25
C LEU A 31 -1.34 -4.77 -7.10
N GLY A 32 -0.24 -5.15 -6.45
CA GLY A 32 0.33 -4.33 -5.41
C GLY A 32 0.76 -2.96 -5.92
N MET A 33 1.38 -2.93 -7.12
CA MET A 33 1.75 -1.67 -7.72
C MET A 33 0.54 -0.80 -8.01
N ALA A 34 -0.56 -1.43 -8.45
CA ALA A 34 -1.77 -0.70 -8.74
C ALA A 34 -2.33 -0.05 -7.47
N PHE A 35 -2.36 -0.80 -6.38
CA PHE A 35 -2.81 -0.22 -5.12
C PHE A 35 -1.92 0.92 -4.67
N LEU A 36 -0.61 0.76 -4.84
CA LEU A 36 0.32 1.79 -4.43
C LEU A 36 0.10 3.07 -5.22
N ARG A 37 -0.10 2.94 -6.52
CA ARG A 37 -0.33 4.11 -7.37
C ARG A 37 -1.68 4.77 -7.09
N SER A 38 -2.63 4.00 -6.58
CA SER A 38 -3.94 4.53 -6.23
C SER A 38 -3.96 5.18 -4.84
N GLY A 39 -2.82 5.27 -4.19
CA GLY A 39 -2.77 5.85 -2.87
C GLY A 39 -3.23 4.92 -1.78
N GLN A 40 -3.10 3.62 -2.00
CA GLN A 40 -3.51 2.60 -1.05
C GLN A 40 -2.32 1.73 -0.68
N PRO A 41 -1.32 2.29 0.01
CA PRO A 41 -0.12 1.52 0.32
C PRO A 41 -0.37 0.35 1.26
N GLU A 42 -1.36 0.44 2.13
CA GLU A 42 -1.65 -0.66 3.04
C GLU A 42 -2.20 -1.86 2.29
N ASP A 43 -3.02 -1.63 1.29
CA ASP A 43 -3.51 -2.72 0.45
C ASP A 43 -2.39 -3.33 -0.37
N ALA A 44 -1.49 -2.50 -0.87
CA ALA A 44 -0.32 -3.00 -1.60
C ALA A 44 0.53 -3.88 -0.70
N ARG A 45 0.72 -3.46 0.55
CA ARG A 45 1.51 -4.24 1.49
C ARG A 45 0.87 -5.59 1.74
N ARG A 46 -0.43 -5.62 1.91
CA ARG A 46 -1.13 -6.88 2.15
C ARG A 46 -0.98 -7.84 0.97
N VAL A 47 -1.16 -7.33 -0.25
CA VAL A 47 -1.06 -8.16 -1.45
C VAL A 47 0.35 -8.72 -1.58
N TRP A 48 1.36 -7.88 -1.40
CA TRP A 48 2.73 -8.32 -1.54
C TRP A 48 3.15 -9.27 -0.41
N ALA A 49 2.64 -9.08 0.80
CA ALA A 49 2.94 -9.99 1.89
C ALA A 49 2.37 -11.37 1.61
N GLU A 50 1.14 -11.42 1.11
CA GLU A 50 0.54 -12.70 0.74
C GLU A 50 1.30 -13.37 -0.40
N LEU A 51 1.73 -12.58 -1.37
CA LEU A 51 2.52 -13.11 -2.47
C LEU A 51 3.83 -13.70 -1.97
N LEU A 52 4.46 -13.01 -1.03
CA LEU A 52 5.71 -13.50 -0.47
C LEU A 52 5.50 -14.82 0.27
N GLU A 53 4.42 -14.93 1.03
CA GLU A 53 4.13 -16.17 1.76
C GLU A 53 3.93 -17.35 0.81
N ARG A 54 3.34 -17.09 -0.35
CA ARG A 54 3.07 -18.16 -1.30
C ARG A 54 4.26 -18.47 -2.19
N SER A 55 5.28 -17.62 -2.15
CA SER A 55 6.45 -17.82 -3.02
C SER A 55 7.40 -18.84 -2.40
N PRO A 56 8.02 -19.68 -3.24
CA PRO A 56 9.03 -20.61 -2.73
C PRO A 56 10.20 -19.84 -2.10
N GLU A 57 10.90 -20.51 -1.19
CA GLU A 57 12.01 -19.86 -0.50
C GLU A 57 13.13 -19.48 -1.44
N ASP A 58 13.29 -20.24 -2.52
CA ASP A 58 14.35 -19.96 -3.48
C ASP A 58 13.87 -19.18 -4.69
N ALA A 59 12.68 -18.57 -4.62
CA ALA A 59 12.16 -17.80 -5.73
C ALA A 59 13.03 -16.58 -5.97
N PRO A 60 13.38 -16.31 -7.24
CA PRO A 60 14.25 -15.16 -7.53
C PRO A 60 13.64 -13.81 -7.21
N TRP A 61 12.31 -13.70 -7.18
CA TRP A 61 11.65 -12.42 -6.89
C TRP A 61 11.48 -12.18 -5.40
N ARG A 62 11.81 -13.15 -4.56
CA ARG A 62 11.51 -13.07 -3.14
C ARG A 62 12.29 -11.96 -2.45
N GLN A 63 13.56 -11.85 -2.79
CA GLN A 63 14.42 -10.85 -2.17
C GLN A 63 13.95 -9.43 -2.54
N ASP A 64 13.59 -9.23 -3.80
CA ASP A 64 13.08 -7.93 -4.23
C ASP A 64 11.78 -7.58 -3.54
N LEU A 65 10.91 -8.58 -3.37
CA LEU A 65 9.64 -8.36 -2.70
C LEU A 65 9.83 -7.99 -1.24
N GLU A 66 10.77 -8.65 -0.56
CA GLU A 66 11.09 -8.32 0.81
C GLU A 66 11.61 -6.89 0.94
N PHE A 67 12.45 -6.48 -0.01
CA PHE A 67 12.96 -5.13 0.00
C PHE A 67 11.83 -4.11 -0.19
N ARG A 68 10.93 -4.38 -1.11
CA ARG A 68 9.82 -3.48 -1.37
C ARG A 68 8.85 -3.41 -0.19
N LEU A 69 8.63 -4.54 0.47
CA LEU A 69 7.79 -4.54 1.66
C LEU A 69 8.39 -3.71 2.79
N ALA A 70 9.70 -3.79 2.98
CA ALA A 70 10.36 -2.98 3.99
C ALA A 70 10.21 -1.49 3.67
N GLY A 71 10.33 -1.13 2.39
CA GLY A 71 10.11 0.25 2.00
C GLY A 71 8.69 0.71 2.23
N LEU A 72 7.72 -0.16 1.97
CA LEU A 72 6.33 0.17 2.23
C LEU A 72 6.05 0.34 3.72
N ASP A 73 6.65 -0.50 4.55
CA ASP A 73 6.47 -0.36 5.99
C ASP A 73 6.96 1.00 6.48
N GLN A 74 8.09 1.46 5.95
CA GLN A 74 8.60 2.77 6.30
C GLN A 74 7.69 3.88 5.80
N LEU A 75 7.20 3.75 4.57
CA LEU A 75 6.30 4.74 4.01
C LEU A 75 5.02 4.85 4.84
N ILE A 76 4.43 3.72 5.19
CA ILE A 76 3.20 3.71 5.98
C ILE A 76 3.45 4.32 7.36
N ALA A 77 4.60 4.00 7.96
CA ALA A 77 4.94 4.56 9.26
C ALA A 77 5.11 6.07 9.19
N GLN A 78 5.72 6.57 8.11
CA GLN A 78 5.87 8.01 7.95
C GLN A 78 4.54 8.69 7.74
N MET A 79 3.65 8.09 6.95
CA MET A 79 2.33 8.64 6.73
C MET A 79 1.53 8.69 8.03
N ASP A 80 1.60 7.64 8.83
CA ASP A 80 0.92 7.62 10.11
C ASP A 80 1.48 8.69 11.04
N SER A 81 2.79 8.85 11.06
CA SER A 81 3.41 9.85 11.90
C SER A 81 2.97 11.26 11.51
N MET A 82 2.95 11.54 10.21
CA MET A 82 2.51 12.84 9.74
C MET A 82 1.05 13.08 10.07
N ARG A 83 0.21 12.06 9.91
CA ARG A 83 -1.20 12.20 10.22
C ARG A 83 -1.40 12.50 11.70
N ARG A 84 -0.65 11.84 12.57
CA ARG A 84 -0.75 12.11 14.01
C ARG A 84 -0.32 13.52 14.34
N MET A 85 0.74 14.01 13.68
CA MET A 85 1.18 15.37 13.91
C MET A 85 0.13 16.38 13.48
N MET A 86 -0.51 16.15 12.33
CA MET A 86 -1.54 17.05 11.86
C MET A 86 -2.75 17.02 12.78
N GLU A 87 -3.13 15.84 13.25
CA GLU A 87 -4.25 15.73 14.19
C GLU A 87 -3.94 16.43 15.50
N ALA A 88 -2.70 16.32 15.96
CA ALA A 88 -2.30 17.00 17.18
C ALA A 88 -2.33 18.51 17.01
N GLN A 89 -1.92 19.00 15.84
CA GLN A 89 -1.99 20.43 15.59
C GLN A 89 -3.42 20.92 15.53
N ASP A 90 -4.29 20.19 14.87
CA ASP A 90 -5.70 20.57 14.80
C ASP A 90 -6.32 20.60 16.19
N ALA A 91 -6.03 19.58 17.00
CA ALA A 91 -6.56 19.56 18.36
C ALA A 91 -6.06 20.73 19.18
N ALA A 92 -4.78 21.08 19.01
CA ALA A 92 -4.21 22.21 19.74
C ALA A 92 -4.85 23.53 19.30
N GLU A 93 -5.09 23.67 18.00
CA GLU A 93 -5.72 24.89 17.50
C GLU A 93 -7.15 25.03 18.00
N GLN A 94 -7.89 23.92 17.98
CA GLN A 94 -9.26 23.94 18.48
C GLN A 94 -9.29 24.26 19.97
N ARG A 95 -8.34 23.71 20.71
CA ARG A 95 -8.27 23.96 22.13
C ARG A 95 -7.94 25.42 22.41
N ALA A 96 -7.04 26.01 21.60
CA ALA A 96 -6.69 27.40 21.75
C ALA A 96 -7.89 28.31 21.48
N GLN A 97 -8.67 27.98 20.46
CA GLN A 97 -9.84 28.77 20.14
C GLN A 97 -10.87 28.74 21.27
N VAL A 98 -11.07 27.57 21.85
CA VAL A 98 -12.02 27.43 22.94
C VAL A 98 -11.56 28.24 24.15
N VAL A 99 -10.26 28.22 24.42
CA VAL A 99 -9.74 28.95 25.59
C VAL A 99 -9.87 30.43 25.41
N GLU A 100 -9.76 30.94 24.21
CA GLU A 100 -9.86 32.36 23.98
C GLU A 100 -11.26 32.93 24.24
N GLU A 101 -12.26 32.10 24.19
CA GLU A 101 -13.59 32.56 24.50
C GLU A 101 -13.85 32.53 25.98
#